data_4371ab311bf062df24d902700bc623cf
#
_entry.id   4371ab311bf062df24d902700bc623cf
#
_cell.length_a   1.000
_cell.length_b   1.000
_cell.length_c   1.000
_cell.angle_alpha   90.00
_cell.angle_beta   90.00
_cell.angle_gamma   90.00
#
_symmetry.space_group_name_H-M   'P 1'
#
loop_
_entity.id
_entity.type
_entity.pdbx_description
1 polymer ?
#
loop_
_entity_poly.entity_id
_entity_poly.type
_entity_poly.pdbx_seq_one_letter_code
_entity_poly.pdbx_strand_id
1 'polypeptide(L)'
;MTSLVEMKEKGYIPQKMYAKLFINGALSLSKTLLLNLSELKKLRNLPPGSERYVRPKREYEIPEFNSNMKVSCSNEKYLRPTLYCDHSEPEVVALAHKLGAFKKSDYEYAKAAFELVKEHMTLEILPFNRVGETLKRGTGTCFHLITAFIALCRAAGIKARYKVFAMNMIKAWYDSVVEADPLVKKWYDSMGYFMLEGEGEAYIDGKWMVAHVGPKAERQAAAGIPITEFGEDSIGRWFFAIPGTIMKMESVPYGFSGSTRLLKIIAPGSMERVNISILKQIEKGREIIKKAGGKEAYDKEKRKQKGPKKPEMKIQKTKKIVFEG
;
A
#
# COMPACT_ATOMS: atom_id res chain seq x y z
N MET A 1 -28.97 7.35 5.79
CA MET A 1 -27.75 8.16 6.10
C MET A 1 -27.06 7.53 7.29
N THR A 2 -25.78 7.20 7.18
CA THR A 2 -24.98 6.70 8.30
C THR A 2 -24.83 7.81 9.34
N SER A 3 -25.13 7.54 10.61
CA SER A 3 -25.00 8.56 11.66
C SER A 3 -23.55 8.94 11.90
N LEU A 4 -23.28 10.15 12.45
CA LEU A 4 -21.92 10.55 12.82
C LEU A 4 -21.28 9.60 13.83
N VAL A 5 -22.06 9.03 14.72
CA VAL A 5 -21.63 8.02 15.71
C VAL A 5 -21.16 6.77 14.97
N GLU A 6 -21.98 6.24 14.08
CA GLU A 6 -21.64 5.06 13.27
C GLU A 6 -20.41 5.29 12.39
N MET A 7 -20.28 6.48 11.79
CA MET A 7 -19.10 6.85 11.02
C MET A 7 -17.83 6.85 11.88
N LYS A 8 -17.91 7.32 13.12
CA LYS A 8 -16.79 7.32 14.06
C LYS A 8 -16.44 5.90 14.50
N GLU A 9 -17.45 5.10 14.86
CA GLU A 9 -17.26 3.72 15.30
C GLU A 9 -16.66 2.82 14.23
N LYS A 10 -17.08 2.97 12.97
CA LYS A 10 -16.53 2.26 11.81
C LYS A 10 -15.18 2.83 11.32
N GLY A 11 -14.63 3.86 11.99
CA GLY A 11 -13.34 4.46 11.62
C GLY A 11 -13.35 5.24 10.31
N TYR A 12 -14.52 5.69 9.84
CA TYR A 12 -14.61 6.53 8.62
C TYR A 12 -14.21 7.98 8.88
N ILE A 13 -14.28 8.43 10.14
CA ILE A 13 -13.73 9.72 10.53
C ILE A 13 -12.24 9.53 10.78
N PRO A 14 -11.38 10.31 10.13
CA PRO A 14 -9.94 10.14 10.26
C PRO A 14 -9.47 10.44 11.69
N GLN A 15 -8.51 9.66 12.17
CA GLN A 15 -7.80 9.99 13.40
C GLN A 15 -7.10 11.34 13.26
N LYS A 16 -6.93 12.07 14.37
CA LYS A 16 -6.31 13.39 14.40
C LYS A 16 -4.95 13.45 13.68
N MET A 17 -4.11 12.42 13.88
CA MET A 17 -2.81 12.32 13.21
C MET A 17 -2.97 12.13 11.70
N TYR A 18 -3.87 11.24 11.25
CA TYR A 18 -4.17 11.05 9.83
C TYR A 18 -4.63 12.37 9.19
N ALA A 19 -5.58 13.07 9.84
CA ALA A 19 -6.07 14.36 9.35
C ALA A 19 -4.94 15.39 9.23
N LYS A 20 -4.04 15.47 10.23
CA LYS A 20 -2.87 16.36 10.16
C LYS A 20 -1.95 16.03 8.98
N LEU A 21 -1.59 14.76 8.80
CA LEU A 21 -0.72 14.33 7.69
C LEU A 21 -1.38 14.63 6.34
N PHE A 22 -2.68 14.33 6.22
CA PHE A 22 -3.43 14.56 4.99
C PHE A 22 -3.56 16.04 4.66
N ILE A 23 -3.89 16.88 5.62
CA ILE A 23 -3.99 18.33 5.43
C ILE A 23 -2.64 18.92 5.04
N ASN A 24 -1.56 18.53 5.71
CA ASN A 24 -0.21 18.99 5.37
C ASN A 24 0.21 18.57 3.97
N GLY A 25 -0.07 17.31 3.61
CA GLY A 25 0.19 16.81 2.27
C GLY A 25 -0.62 17.57 1.20
N ALA A 26 -1.90 17.83 1.46
CA ALA A 26 -2.77 18.58 0.56
C ALA A 26 -2.31 20.03 0.40
N LEU A 27 -1.99 20.72 1.50
CA LEU A 27 -1.48 22.10 1.48
C LEU A 27 -0.14 22.19 0.73
N SER A 28 0.77 21.24 1.00
CA SER A 28 2.06 21.15 0.30
C SER A 28 1.88 20.90 -1.20
N LEU A 29 0.99 19.97 -1.56
CA LEU A 29 0.66 19.69 -2.96
C LEU A 29 0.04 20.93 -3.63
N SER A 30 -0.92 21.57 -3.00
CA SER A 30 -1.56 22.79 -3.53
C SER A 30 -0.53 23.90 -3.76
N LYS A 31 0.35 24.12 -2.80
CA LYS A 31 1.45 25.09 -2.93
C LYS A 31 2.38 24.71 -4.09
N THR A 32 2.76 23.44 -4.19
CA THR A 32 3.62 22.94 -5.28
C THR A 32 2.96 23.15 -6.64
N LEU A 33 1.66 22.88 -6.77
CA LEU A 33 0.90 23.09 -8.01
C LEU A 33 0.84 24.58 -8.36
N LEU A 34 0.49 25.44 -7.42
CA LEU A 34 0.37 26.89 -7.64
C LEU A 34 1.70 27.53 -8.05
N LEU A 35 2.79 27.16 -7.40
CA LEU A 35 4.12 27.69 -7.72
C LEU A 35 4.69 27.15 -9.04
N ASN A 36 4.11 26.09 -9.62
CA ASN A 36 4.61 25.44 -10.83
C ASN A 36 3.54 25.34 -11.93
N LEU A 37 2.58 26.28 -11.97
CA LEU A 37 1.46 26.25 -12.94
C LEU A 37 1.94 26.23 -14.40
N SER A 38 3.00 26.93 -14.73
CA SER A 38 3.58 26.93 -16.09
C SER A 38 4.20 25.56 -16.46
N GLU A 39 4.83 24.90 -15.50
CA GLU A 39 5.39 23.58 -15.68
C GLU A 39 4.30 22.49 -15.65
N LEU A 40 3.25 22.68 -14.88
CA LEU A 40 2.15 21.71 -14.75
C LEU A 40 1.55 21.36 -16.11
N LYS A 41 1.38 22.35 -17.00
CA LYS A 41 0.90 22.10 -18.38
C LYS A 41 1.80 21.13 -19.14
N LYS A 42 3.12 21.23 -18.96
CA LYS A 42 4.11 20.36 -19.59
C LYS A 42 4.14 18.96 -18.95
N LEU A 43 3.99 18.90 -17.63
CA LEU A 43 4.08 17.68 -16.84
C LEU A 43 2.75 16.92 -16.77
N ARG A 44 1.63 17.56 -17.11
CA ARG A 44 0.30 16.97 -17.00
C ARG A 44 0.15 15.68 -17.81
N ASN A 45 0.69 15.66 -19.02
CA ASN A 45 0.63 14.52 -19.94
C ASN A 45 2.04 13.98 -20.20
N LEU A 46 2.13 12.77 -20.70
CA LEU A 46 3.39 12.26 -21.25
C LEU A 46 3.76 13.02 -22.52
N PRO A 47 5.06 13.31 -22.74
CA PRO A 47 5.51 13.86 -24.00
C PRO A 47 5.17 12.96 -25.18
N PRO A 48 5.01 13.52 -26.41
CA PRO A 48 4.86 12.72 -27.61
C PRO A 48 6.01 11.70 -27.75
N GLY A 49 5.69 10.49 -28.17
CA GLY A 49 6.69 9.40 -28.30
C GLY A 49 7.13 8.74 -27.00
N SER A 50 6.69 9.22 -25.83
CA SER A 50 7.00 8.57 -24.57
C SER A 50 6.35 7.19 -24.47
N GLU A 51 7.03 6.30 -23.76
CA GLU A 51 6.47 5.00 -23.37
C GLU A 51 5.14 5.20 -22.64
N ARG A 52 4.16 4.36 -22.94
CA ARG A 52 2.85 4.35 -22.28
C ARG A 52 2.78 3.27 -21.24
N TYR A 53 2.11 3.55 -20.15
CA TYR A 53 1.86 2.53 -19.14
C TYR A 53 0.86 1.51 -19.64
N VAL A 54 1.27 0.24 -19.61
CA VAL A 54 0.41 -0.91 -19.87
C VAL A 54 0.24 -1.67 -18.58
N ARG A 55 -1.01 -1.77 -18.11
CA ARG A 55 -1.30 -2.49 -16.87
C ARG A 55 -0.96 -3.97 -17.01
N PRO A 56 -0.23 -4.55 -16.05
CA PRO A 56 0.00 -5.99 -16.00
C PRO A 56 -1.31 -6.76 -15.92
N LYS A 57 -1.36 -7.90 -16.58
CA LYS A 57 -2.48 -8.84 -16.43
C LYS A 57 -2.46 -9.43 -15.02
N ARG A 58 -3.66 -9.73 -14.51
CA ARG A 58 -3.82 -10.44 -13.23
C ARG A 58 -3.16 -11.83 -13.32
N GLU A 59 -2.37 -12.19 -12.32
CA GLU A 59 -1.57 -13.41 -12.27
C GLU A 59 -2.28 -14.56 -11.50
N TYR A 60 -3.54 -14.39 -11.12
CA TYR A 60 -4.33 -15.41 -10.42
C TYR A 60 -5.75 -15.46 -10.95
N GLU A 61 -6.41 -16.59 -10.74
CA GLU A 61 -7.82 -16.77 -11.07
C GLU A 61 -8.70 -16.57 -9.83
N ILE A 62 -9.81 -15.88 -10.00
CA ILE A 62 -10.87 -15.78 -9.02
C ILE A 62 -11.87 -16.88 -9.39
N PRO A 63 -12.14 -17.85 -8.47
CA PRO A 63 -13.16 -18.85 -8.72
C PRO A 63 -14.54 -18.22 -8.88
N GLU A 64 -15.45 -18.96 -9.45
CA GLU A 64 -16.86 -18.58 -9.48
C GLU A 64 -17.41 -18.55 -8.06
N PHE A 65 -18.11 -17.47 -7.74
CA PHE A 65 -18.77 -17.30 -6.45
C PHE A 65 -20.01 -18.19 -6.37
N ASN A 66 -20.17 -18.88 -5.24
CA ASN A 66 -21.39 -19.61 -4.93
C ASN A 66 -21.96 -19.08 -3.60
N SER A 67 -23.28 -18.80 -3.58
CA SER A 67 -23.97 -18.26 -2.41
C SER A 67 -23.90 -19.16 -1.15
N ASN A 68 -23.58 -20.45 -1.32
CA ASN A 68 -23.38 -21.38 -0.21
C ASN A 68 -21.96 -21.29 0.41
N MET A 69 -21.08 -20.49 -0.17
CA MET A 69 -19.74 -20.29 0.39
C MET A 69 -19.86 -19.54 1.73
N LYS A 70 -19.28 -20.15 2.77
CA LYS A 70 -19.24 -19.57 4.11
C LYS A 70 -18.39 -18.30 4.10
N VAL A 71 -18.88 -17.26 4.77
CA VAL A 71 -18.13 -16.03 5.06
C VAL A 71 -18.35 -15.65 6.51
N SER A 72 -17.36 -15.08 7.15
CA SER A 72 -17.51 -14.58 8.52
C SER A 72 -18.44 -13.38 8.53
N CYS A 73 -19.47 -13.44 9.40
CA CYS A 73 -20.43 -12.35 9.61
C CYS A 73 -20.28 -11.84 11.05
N SER A 74 -19.44 -10.84 11.27
CA SER A 74 -19.22 -10.25 12.59
C SER A 74 -19.28 -8.73 12.52
N ASN A 75 -19.94 -8.11 13.52
CA ASN A 75 -19.90 -6.66 13.72
C ASN A 75 -18.77 -6.22 14.66
N GLU A 76 -17.91 -7.14 15.07
CA GLU A 76 -16.78 -6.86 15.93
C GLU A 76 -15.73 -6.01 15.22
N LYS A 77 -15.10 -5.11 15.95
CA LYS A 77 -14.03 -4.25 15.43
C LYS A 77 -12.90 -5.11 14.83
N TYR A 78 -12.44 -4.72 13.65
CA TYR A 78 -11.43 -5.42 12.84
C TYR A 78 -11.90 -6.72 12.17
N LEU A 79 -13.19 -7.11 12.35
CA LEU A 79 -13.83 -8.20 11.62
C LEU A 79 -14.93 -7.69 10.68
N ARG A 80 -15.62 -6.63 11.06
CA ARG A 80 -16.76 -6.12 10.30
C ARG A 80 -16.39 -5.54 8.93
N PRO A 81 -17.32 -5.56 7.96
CA PRO A 81 -17.10 -4.93 6.66
C PRO A 81 -17.01 -3.40 6.81
N THR A 82 -16.21 -2.78 5.94
CA THR A 82 -16.10 -1.33 5.84
C THR A 82 -16.20 -0.89 4.39
N LEU A 83 -16.40 0.42 4.12
CA LEU A 83 -16.70 0.96 2.79
C LEU A 83 -15.82 0.44 1.65
N TYR A 84 -14.51 0.34 1.89
CA TYR A 84 -13.53 -0.11 0.88
C TYR A 84 -13.06 -1.54 1.11
N CYS A 85 -13.31 -2.10 2.29
CA CYS A 85 -12.91 -3.43 2.71
C CYS A 85 -14.15 -4.22 3.09
N ASP A 86 -15.00 -4.48 2.11
CA ASP A 86 -16.16 -5.34 2.27
C ASP A 86 -15.76 -6.77 1.93
N HIS A 87 -15.52 -7.55 2.98
CA HIS A 87 -15.09 -8.95 2.85
C HIS A 87 -16.22 -9.90 2.43
N SER A 88 -17.46 -9.41 2.32
CA SER A 88 -18.60 -10.17 1.78
C SER A 88 -18.73 -10.05 0.24
N GLU A 89 -17.90 -9.21 -0.42
CA GLU A 89 -17.91 -9.12 -1.87
C GLU A 89 -17.57 -10.50 -2.50
N PRO A 90 -18.27 -10.89 -3.59
CA PRO A 90 -18.15 -12.22 -4.20
C PRO A 90 -16.72 -12.66 -4.49
N GLU A 91 -15.90 -11.75 -4.98
CA GLU A 91 -14.50 -12.00 -5.33
C GLU A 91 -13.64 -12.32 -4.10
N VAL A 92 -13.92 -11.65 -2.98
CA VAL A 92 -13.22 -11.88 -1.71
C VAL A 92 -13.58 -13.26 -1.17
N VAL A 93 -14.89 -13.57 -1.12
CA VAL A 93 -15.37 -14.86 -0.60
C VAL A 93 -14.83 -16.02 -1.44
N ALA A 94 -14.93 -15.94 -2.76
CA ALA A 94 -14.43 -16.98 -3.66
C ALA A 94 -12.91 -17.21 -3.51
N LEU A 95 -12.12 -16.14 -3.44
CA LEU A 95 -10.68 -16.26 -3.19
C LEU A 95 -10.37 -16.77 -1.80
N ALA A 96 -11.10 -16.36 -0.76
CA ALA A 96 -10.91 -16.86 0.58
C ALA A 96 -11.09 -18.40 0.64
N HIS A 97 -12.13 -18.92 -0.03
CA HIS A 97 -12.32 -20.38 -0.14
C HIS A 97 -11.21 -21.07 -0.93
N LYS A 98 -10.77 -20.49 -2.02
CA LYS A 98 -9.63 -20.99 -2.81
C LYS A 98 -8.35 -21.11 -1.97
N LEU A 99 -8.10 -20.14 -1.10
CA LEU A 99 -6.95 -20.11 -0.19
C LEU A 99 -7.09 -21.07 0.99
N GLY A 100 -8.28 -21.62 1.21
CA GLY A 100 -8.55 -22.59 2.27
C GLY A 100 -9.13 -21.99 3.54
N ALA A 101 -9.91 -20.88 3.45
CA ALA A 101 -10.68 -20.34 4.57
C ALA A 101 -11.50 -21.44 5.25
N PHE A 102 -11.52 -21.44 6.58
CA PHE A 102 -12.21 -22.43 7.45
C PHE A 102 -11.69 -23.88 7.35
N LYS A 103 -10.58 -24.13 6.60
CA LYS A 103 -9.96 -25.45 6.46
C LYS A 103 -8.54 -25.48 6.99
N LYS A 104 -7.82 -24.36 6.90
CA LYS A 104 -6.47 -24.18 7.41
C LYS A 104 -6.49 -23.54 8.79
N SER A 105 -5.40 -23.63 9.52
CA SER A 105 -5.17 -22.78 10.70
C SER A 105 -5.14 -21.30 10.32
N ASP A 106 -5.41 -20.41 11.29
CA ASP A 106 -5.41 -18.96 11.05
C ASP A 106 -4.07 -18.47 10.50
N TYR A 107 -2.96 -19.02 11.00
CA TYR A 107 -1.62 -18.69 10.52
C TYR A 107 -1.39 -19.12 9.07
N GLU A 108 -1.67 -20.38 8.75
CA GLU A 108 -1.48 -20.92 7.40
C GLU A 108 -2.37 -20.20 6.37
N TYR A 109 -3.59 -19.88 6.76
CA TYR A 109 -4.50 -19.15 5.91
C TYR A 109 -4.05 -17.69 5.69
N ALA A 110 -3.72 -16.97 6.75
CA ALA A 110 -3.27 -15.58 6.64
C ALA A 110 -1.94 -15.48 5.87
N LYS A 111 -1.04 -16.47 6.03
CA LYS A 111 0.18 -16.59 5.22
C LYS A 111 -0.15 -16.80 3.75
N ALA A 112 -1.09 -17.68 3.41
CA ALA A 112 -1.53 -17.88 2.03
C ALA A 112 -2.18 -16.62 1.43
N ALA A 113 -2.95 -15.87 2.21
CA ALA A 113 -3.50 -14.57 1.79
C ALA A 113 -2.39 -13.52 1.56
N PHE A 114 -1.40 -13.48 2.44
CA PHE A 114 -0.21 -12.64 2.29
C PHE A 114 0.56 -12.98 1.01
N GLU A 115 0.83 -14.26 0.76
CA GLU A 115 1.55 -14.74 -0.42
C GLU A 115 0.78 -14.40 -1.72
N LEU A 116 -0.54 -14.63 -1.75
CA LEU A 116 -1.37 -14.24 -2.89
C LEU A 116 -1.18 -12.75 -3.22
N VAL A 117 -1.34 -11.88 -2.23
CA VAL A 117 -1.29 -10.43 -2.46
C VAL A 117 0.13 -9.99 -2.80
N LYS A 118 1.13 -10.44 -2.05
CA LYS A 118 2.53 -10.03 -2.23
C LYS A 118 3.12 -10.50 -3.55
N GLU A 119 2.84 -11.74 -3.94
CA GLU A 119 3.50 -12.36 -5.10
C GLU A 119 2.74 -12.14 -6.40
N HIS A 120 1.40 -12.09 -6.35
CA HIS A 120 0.56 -12.09 -7.54
C HIS A 120 -0.18 -10.78 -7.82
N MET A 121 -0.13 -9.81 -6.89
CA MET A 121 -0.68 -8.48 -7.14
C MET A 121 0.44 -7.47 -7.37
N THR A 122 0.20 -6.51 -8.25
CA THR A 122 1.23 -5.54 -8.64
C THR A 122 0.87 -4.14 -8.12
N LEU A 123 1.87 -3.45 -7.56
CA LEU A 123 1.72 -2.05 -7.16
C LEU A 123 1.45 -1.17 -8.39
N GLU A 124 0.38 -0.40 -8.33
CA GLU A 124 -0.03 0.56 -9.37
C GLU A 124 -0.59 1.81 -8.70
N ILE A 125 -0.13 2.97 -9.09
CA ILE A 125 -0.69 4.25 -8.60
C ILE A 125 -1.95 4.55 -9.42
N LEU A 126 -3.09 4.49 -8.74
CA LEU A 126 -4.41 4.76 -9.31
C LEU A 126 -5.40 5.21 -8.23
N PRO A 127 -6.58 5.76 -8.64
CA PRO A 127 -7.61 6.13 -7.68
C PRO A 127 -8.10 4.96 -6.83
N PHE A 128 -8.29 5.23 -5.54
CA PHE A 128 -8.71 4.22 -4.58
C PHE A 128 -10.18 3.80 -4.79
N ASN A 129 -10.44 2.50 -4.78
CA ASN A 129 -11.74 1.89 -4.98
C ASN A 129 -11.95 0.66 -4.07
N ARG A 130 -13.09 -0.02 -4.21
CA ARG A 130 -13.47 -1.19 -3.40
C ARG A 130 -12.57 -2.39 -3.64
N VAL A 131 -12.55 -3.30 -2.67
CA VAL A 131 -11.67 -4.48 -2.68
C VAL A 131 -11.97 -5.46 -3.81
N GLY A 132 -13.24 -5.72 -4.16
CA GLY A 132 -13.60 -6.59 -5.27
C GLY A 132 -13.04 -6.10 -6.61
N GLU A 133 -13.14 -4.79 -6.87
CA GLU A 133 -12.55 -4.17 -8.06
C GLU A 133 -11.02 -4.30 -8.08
N THR A 134 -10.41 -4.20 -6.91
CA THR A 134 -8.95 -4.39 -6.75
C THR A 134 -8.55 -5.82 -7.09
N LEU A 135 -9.27 -6.81 -6.57
CA LEU A 135 -9.02 -8.22 -6.82
C LEU A 135 -9.27 -8.59 -8.29
N LYS A 136 -10.34 -8.09 -8.91
CA LYS A 136 -10.60 -8.30 -10.36
C LYS A 136 -9.45 -7.79 -11.21
N ARG A 137 -8.91 -6.65 -10.84
CA ARG A 137 -7.82 -5.99 -11.58
C ARG A 137 -6.45 -6.64 -11.33
N GLY A 138 -6.18 -7.11 -10.11
CA GLY A 138 -4.88 -7.67 -9.70
C GLY A 138 -3.79 -6.62 -9.47
N THR A 139 -4.15 -5.33 -9.46
CA THR A 139 -3.21 -4.22 -9.26
C THR A 139 -3.79 -3.15 -8.34
N GLY A 140 -2.95 -2.37 -7.70
CA GLY A 140 -3.39 -1.25 -6.86
C GLY A 140 -2.27 -0.57 -6.10
N THR A 141 -2.59 0.54 -5.43
CA THR A 141 -1.65 1.18 -4.49
C THR A 141 -1.39 0.28 -3.29
N CYS A 142 -0.40 0.61 -2.45
CA CYS A 142 -0.18 -0.09 -1.19
C CYS A 142 -1.47 -0.28 -0.38
N PHE A 143 -2.31 0.76 -0.29
CA PHE A 143 -3.61 0.67 0.40
C PHE A 143 -4.59 -0.33 -0.24
N HIS A 144 -4.61 -0.46 -1.56
CA HIS A 144 -5.42 -1.49 -2.23
C HIS A 144 -4.94 -2.89 -1.88
N LEU A 145 -3.63 -3.12 -1.92
CA LEU A 145 -3.02 -4.42 -1.61
C LEU A 145 -3.25 -4.80 -0.15
N ILE A 146 -3.07 -3.84 0.76
CA ILE A 146 -3.36 -4.03 2.19
C ILE A 146 -4.85 -4.33 2.40
N THR A 147 -5.74 -3.62 1.70
CA THR A 147 -7.19 -3.85 1.79
C THR A 147 -7.56 -5.26 1.30
N ALA A 148 -6.93 -5.75 0.22
CA ALA A 148 -7.13 -7.11 -0.26
C ALA A 148 -6.72 -8.15 0.80
N PHE A 149 -5.55 -7.98 1.42
CA PHE A 149 -5.10 -8.86 2.51
C PHE A 149 -6.06 -8.84 3.71
N ILE A 150 -6.45 -7.64 4.17
CA ILE A 150 -7.36 -7.46 5.30
C ILE A 150 -8.72 -8.08 5.02
N ALA A 151 -9.27 -7.87 3.81
CA ALA A 151 -10.57 -8.43 3.43
C ALA A 151 -10.53 -9.96 3.40
N LEU A 152 -9.48 -10.55 2.83
CA LEU A 152 -9.30 -12.00 2.83
C LEU A 152 -9.22 -12.56 4.26
N CYS A 153 -8.48 -11.93 5.16
CA CYS A 153 -8.41 -12.34 6.56
C CYS A 153 -9.79 -12.25 7.24
N ARG A 154 -10.49 -11.13 7.08
CA ARG A 154 -11.82 -10.93 7.69
C ARG A 154 -12.85 -11.90 7.15
N ALA A 155 -12.79 -12.26 5.86
CA ALA A 155 -13.68 -13.26 5.27
C ALA A 155 -13.58 -14.63 5.97
N ALA A 156 -12.40 -14.99 6.43
CA ALA A 156 -12.12 -16.22 7.18
C ALA A 156 -12.39 -16.09 8.71
N GLY A 157 -12.77 -14.91 9.20
CA GLY A 157 -12.99 -14.68 10.64
C GLY A 157 -11.74 -14.25 11.41
N ILE A 158 -10.66 -13.89 10.73
CA ILE A 158 -9.43 -13.42 11.35
C ILE A 158 -9.47 -11.90 11.47
N LYS A 159 -9.32 -11.36 12.69
CA LYS A 159 -9.24 -9.92 12.91
C LYS A 159 -8.05 -9.34 12.14
N ALA A 160 -8.30 -8.31 11.31
CA ALA A 160 -7.26 -7.67 10.54
C ALA A 160 -7.46 -6.16 10.44
N ARG A 161 -6.35 -5.40 10.43
CA ARG A 161 -6.34 -3.94 10.45
C ARG A 161 -5.21 -3.35 9.63
N TYR A 162 -5.32 -2.07 9.37
CA TYR A 162 -4.26 -1.27 8.75
C TYR A 162 -3.29 -0.76 9.83
N LYS A 163 -2.00 -0.83 9.56
CA LYS A 163 -0.91 -0.15 10.27
C LYS A 163 -0.33 0.88 9.31
N VAL A 164 -0.62 2.16 9.56
CA VAL A 164 -0.32 3.27 8.64
C VAL A 164 0.64 4.25 9.30
N PHE A 165 1.56 4.80 8.52
CA PHE A 165 2.55 5.75 9.01
C PHE A 165 3.04 6.69 7.91
N ALA A 166 3.62 7.83 8.30
CA ALA A 166 4.46 8.62 7.42
C ALA A 166 5.89 8.04 7.43
N MET A 167 6.57 8.05 6.28
CA MET A 167 7.90 7.47 6.20
C MET A 167 8.92 8.32 5.46
N ASN A 168 10.19 8.15 5.84
CA ASN A 168 11.33 8.51 5.01
C ASN A 168 11.68 7.35 4.09
N MET A 169 11.83 7.65 2.82
CA MET A 169 12.20 6.67 1.82
C MET A 169 13.70 6.40 1.82
N ILE A 170 14.10 5.13 1.79
CA ILE A 170 15.46 4.76 1.41
C ILE A 170 15.70 5.17 -0.04
N LYS A 171 16.98 5.37 -0.40
CA LYS A 171 17.36 5.86 -1.73
C LYS A 171 16.68 5.08 -2.87
N ALA A 172 16.61 3.77 -2.78
CA ALA A 172 16.02 2.94 -3.84
C ALA A 172 14.52 3.20 -4.05
N TRP A 173 13.74 3.46 -3.00
CA TRP A 173 12.33 3.85 -3.12
C TRP A 173 12.19 5.29 -3.61
N TYR A 174 13.06 6.19 -3.14
CA TYR A 174 13.10 7.56 -3.60
C TYR A 174 13.34 7.62 -5.11
N ASP A 175 14.37 6.96 -5.60
CA ASP A 175 14.72 6.94 -7.03
C ASP A 175 13.58 6.39 -7.91
N SER A 176 12.85 5.40 -7.43
CA SER A 176 11.84 4.73 -8.25
C SER A 176 10.44 5.34 -8.20
N VAL A 177 10.12 6.05 -7.14
CA VAL A 177 8.77 6.64 -6.94
C VAL A 177 8.85 8.16 -7.03
N VAL A 178 9.82 8.76 -6.34
CA VAL A 178 9.91 10.22 -6.23
C VAL A 178 10.62 10.82 -7.44
N GLU A 179 11.79 10.33 -7.82
CA GLU A 179 12.53 10.85 -8.98
C GLU A 179 11.93 10.43 -10.33
N ALA A 180 11.00 9.45 -10.31
CA ALA A 180 10.29 9.04 -11.53
C ALA A 180 9.43 10.17 -12.14
N ASP A 181 9.05 11.16 -11.35
CA ASP A 181 8.21 12.27 -11.78
C ASP A 181 8.61 13.60 -11.14
N PRO A 182 8.85 14.66 -11.92
CA PRO A 182 9.28 15.96 -11.39
C PRO A 182 8.27 16.61 -10.43
N LEU A 183 6.96 16.40 -10.61
CA LEU A 183 5.93 16.95 -9.72
C LEU A 183 5.91 16.20 -8.39
N VAL A 184 6.00 14.88 -8.43
CA VAL A 184 6.10 14.05 -7.23
C VAL A 184 7.36 14.40 -6.44
N LYS A 185 8.49 14.63 -7.15
CA LYS A 185 9.75 15.06 -6.52
C LYS A 185 9.60 16.39 -5.81
N LYS A 186 9.08 17.41 -6.47
CA LYS A 186 8.85 18.73 -5.86
C LYS A 186 7.92 18.66 -4.64
N TRP A 187 6.88 17.83 -4.73
CA TRP A 187 5.96 17.62 -3.61
C TRP A 187 6.66 16.93 -2.43
N TYR A 188 7.39 15.82 -2.69
CA TYR A 188 8.14 15.12 -1.65
C TYR A 188 9.18 16.03 -0.99
N ASP A 189 9.96 16.76 -1.78
CA ASP A 189 11.00 17.66 -1.28
C ASP A 189 10.40 18.79 -0.42
N SER A 190 9.17 19.25 -0.73
CA SER A 190 8.47 20.27 0.05
C SER A 190 8.01 19.77 1.41
N MET A 191 7.75 18.46 1.56
CA MET A 191 7.35 17.83 2.81
C MET A 191 8.53 17.25 3.59
N GLY A 192 9.53 16.73 2.88
CA GLY A 192 10.66 16.01 3.47
C GLY A 192 10.34 14.56 3.88
N TYR A 193 9.14 14.04 3.56
CA TYR A 193 8.70 12.68 3.87
C TYR A 193 7.58 12.23 2.94
N PHE A 194 7.37 10.93 2.85
CA PHE A 194 6.18 10.36 2.20
C PHE A 194 5.04 10.25 3.22
N MET A 195 3.91 10.86 2.90
CA MET A 195 2.89 11.14 3.90
C MET A 195 2.11 9.93 4.41
N LEU A 196 1.96 8.89 3.59
CA LEU A 196 1.21 7.68 3.97
C LEU A 196 1.78 6.46 3.29
N GLU A 197 2.28 5.56 4.10
CA GLU A 197 2.60 4.17 3.76
C GLU A 197 1.90 3.26 4.75
N GLY A 198 1.83 1.97 4.47
CA GLY A 198 1.16 1.07 5.38
C GLY A 198 1.51 -0.39 5.18
N GLU A 199 1.11 -1.15 6.18
CA GLU A 199 1.16 -2.60 6.25
C GLU A 199 -0.21 -3.11 6.71
N GLY A 200 -0.55 -4.36 6.38
CA GLY A 200 -1.64 -5.08 7.02
C GLY A 200 -1.17 -5.69 8.34
N GLU A 201 -2.09 -5.91 9.26
CA GLU A 201 -1.86 -6.76 10.43
C GLU A 201 -3.03 -7.73 10.58
N ALA A 202 -2.74 -9.00 10.87
CA ALA A 202 -3.71 -10.03 11.24
C ALA A 202 -3.49 -10.48 12.69
N TYR A 203 -4.56 -10.68 13.45
CA TYR A 203 -4.47 -11.12 14.85
C TYR A 203 -4.55 -12.63 14.93
N ILE A 204 -3.45 -13.27 15.27
CA ILE A 204 -3.27 -14.72 15.27
C ILE A 204 -2.58 -15.11 16.58
N ASP A 205 -3.11 -16.11 17.27
CA ASP A 205 -2.55 -16.65 18.52
C ASP A 205 -2.19 -15.56 19.55
N GLY A 206 -3.10 -14.59 19.72
CA GLY A 206 -2.90 -13.51 20.71
C GLY A 206 -1.97 -12.39 20.25
N LYS A 207 -1.47 -12.41 19.01
CA LYS A 207 -0.48 -11.44 18.48
C LYS A 207 -0.94 -10.81 17.17
N TRP A 208 -0.55 -9.55 16.95
CA TRP A 208 -0.71 -8.89 15.67
C TRP A 208 0.49 -9.23 14.77
N MET A 209 0.25 -10.06 13.74
CA MET A 209 1.24 -10.44 12.73
C MET A 209 1.23 -9.44 11.59
N VAL A 210 2.40 -8.90 11.27
CA VAL A 210 2.55 -7.90 10.20
C VAL A 210 2.51 -8.56 8.83
N ALA A 211 1.84 -7.91 7.87
CA ALA A 211 1.76 -8.31 6.47
C ALA A 211 2.19 -7.14 5.58
N HIS A 212 3.48 -7.10 5.24
CA HIS A 212 4.02 -6.09 4.33
C HIS A 212 3.86 -6.53 2.88
N VAL A 213 2.68 -6.31 2.33
CA VAL A 213 2.28 -6.76 0.98
C VAL A 213 2.57 -5.75 -0.14
N GLY A 214 2.91 -4.50 0.19
CA GLY A 214 3.08 -3.43 -0.81
C GLY A 214 4.15 -3.72 -1.88
N PRO A 215 5.42 -3.97 -1.53
CA PRO A 215 6.45 -4.29 -2.51
C PRO A 215 6.54 -5.80 -2.77
N LYS A 216 6.40 -6.21 -4.03
CA LYS A 216 6.75 -7.55 -4.50
C LYS A 216 8.20 -7.91 -4.18
N ALA A 217 8.53 -9.19 -4.17
CA ALA A 217 9.89 -9.69 -3.97
C ALA A 217 10.89 -9.07 -4.96
N GLU A 218 10.50 -8.93 -6.22
CA GLU A 218 11.33 -8.32 -7.27
C GLU A 218 11.63 -6.86 -6.97
N ARG A 219 10.65 -6.09 -6.48
CA ARG A 219 10.91 -4.70 -6.09
C ARG A 219 11.85 -4.58 -4.91
N GLN A 220 11.73 -5.47 -3.93
CA GLN A 220 12.65 -5.55 -2.80
C GLN A 220 14.07 -5.91 -3.28
N ALA A 221 14.17 -6.85 -4.21
CA ALA A 221 15.45 -7.20 -4.83
C ALA A 221 16.08 -6.02 -5.61
N ALA A 222 15.29 -5.29 -6.39
CA ALA A 222 15.75 -4.09 -7.07
C ALA A 222 16.24 -2.99 -6.11
N ALA A 223 15.64 -2.94 -4.91
CA ALA A 223 16.04 -2.02 -3.84
C ALA A 223 17.24 -2.53 -3.03
N GLY A 224 17.74 -3.74 -3.28
CA GLY A 224 18.86 -4.34 -2.55
C GLY A 224 18.56 -4.73 -1.11
N ILE A 225 17.30 -4.93 -0.76
CA ILE A 225 16.84 -5.32 0.59
C ILE A 225 16.32 -6.75 0.62
N PRO A 226 16.32 -7.41 1.78
CA PRO A 226 15.73 -8.74 1.94
C PRO A 226 14.26 -8.77 1.56
N ILE A 227 13.77 -9.96 1.20
CA ILE A 227 12.36 -10.21 0.93
C ILE A 227 11.64 -10.38 2.27
N THR A 228 10.70 -9.48 2.58
CA THR A 228 9.93 -9.55 3.83
C THR A 228 8.99 -10.75 3.84
N GLU A 229 8.98 -11.47 4.94
CA GLU A 229 8.11 -12.62 5.19
C GLU A 229 6.86 -12.22 5.97
N PHE A 230 5.86 -13.11 6.00
CA PHE A 230 4.68 -12.92 6.85
C PHE A 230 5.06 -12.91 8.33
N GLY A 231 4.62 -11.89 9.05
CA GLY A 231 4.95 -11.67 10.47
C GLY A 231 6.22 -10.82 10.69
N GLU A 232 6.99 -10.54 9.65
CA GLU A 232 8.21 -9.74 9.76
C GLU A 232 7.89 -8.23 9.74
N ASP A 233 8.26 -7.51 10.80
CA ASP A 233 8.11 -6.05 10.86
C ASP A 233 9.19 -5.38 10.01
N SER A 234 8.78 -4.61 9.01
CA SER A 234 9.67 -3.89 8.10
C SER A 234 10.11 -2.54 8.64
N ILE A 235 9.39 -2.00 9.65
CA ILE A 235 9.71 -0.69 10.24
C ILE A 235 11.01 -0.77 11.03
N GLY A 236 11.90 0.18 10.75
CA GLY A 236 13.23 0.25 11.36
C GLY A 236 14.27 -0.64 10.67
N ARG A 237 13.86 -1.50 9.74
CA ARG A 237 14.75 -2.33 8.92
C ARG A 237 14.89 -1.80 7.50
N TRP A 238 13.76 -1.72 6.78
CA TRP A 238 13.70 -1.26 5.38
C TRP A 238 12.79 -0.07 5.17
N PHE A 239 11.88 0.16 6.12
CA PHE A 239 10.99 1.32 6.17
C PHE A 239 11.27 2.10 7.44
N PHE A 240 11.39 3.40 7.31
CA PHE A 240 11.70 4.29 8.41
C PHE A 240 10.51 5.19 8.69
N ALA A 241 9.60 4.70 9.54
CA ALA A 241 8.47 5.49 9.99
C ALA A 241 8.94 6.75 10.74
N ILE A 242 8.28 7.86 10.50
CA ILE A 242 8.48 9.08 11.28
C ILE A 242 7.93 8.82 12.69
N PRO A 243 8.69 9.09 13.75
CA PRO A 243 8.23 8.89 15.12
C PRO A 243 6.89 9.56 15.39
N GLY A 244 6.01 8.90 16.15
CA GLY A 244 4.68 9.41 16.50
C GLY A 244 3.63 9.38 15.38
N THR A 245 3.95 8.85 14.18
CA THR A 245 2.99 8.81 13.07
C THR A 245 2.34 7.45 12.84
N ILE A 246 2.73 6.41 13.58
CA ILE A 246 2.17 5.06 13.42
C ILE A 246 0.73 5.03 13.94
N MET A 247 -0.20 4.69 13.08
CA MET A 247 -1.63 4.60 13.36
C MET A 247 -2.17 3.21 13.09
N LYS A 248 -3.05 2.73 13.97
CA LYS A 248 -3.81 1.50 13.79
C LYS A 248 -5.23 1.87 13.38
N MET A 249 -5.66 1.45 12.20
CA MET A 249 -6.94 1.85 11.63
C MET A 249 -7.78 0.63 11.24
N GLU A 250 -9.08 0.72 11.44
CA GLU A 250 -10.03 -0.32 11.01
C GLU A 250 -10.38 -0.19 9.53
N SER A 251 -10.45 1.04 9.05
CA SER A 251 -10.86 1.38 7.68
C SER A 251 -10.08 2.56 7.13
N VAL A 252 -10.09 2.68 5.81
CA VAL A 252 -9.66 3.90 5.12
C VAL A 252 -10.75 4.97 5.27
N PRO A 253 -10.42 6.22 5.69
CA PRO A 253 -11.40 7.27 5.89
C PRO A 253 -12.12 7.71 4.62
N TYR A 254 -13.31 8.28 4.78
CA TYR A 254 -14.01 8.97 3.69
C TYR A 254 -13.12 10.07 3.07
N GLY A 255 -13.29 10.30 1.77
CA GLY A 255 -12.55 11.35 1.06
C GLY A 255 -11.21 10.86 0.46
N PHE A 256 -10.62 9.78 0.95
CA PHE A 256 -9.37 9.26 0.40
C PHE A 256 -9.48 8.93 -1.10
N SER A 257 -10.58 8.27 -1.51
CA SER A 257 -10.86 8.00 -2.93
C SER A 257 -10.99 9.29 -3.77
N GLY A 258 -11.62 10.32 -3.23
CA GLY A 258 -11.78 11.60 -3.91
C GLY A 258 -10.46 12.31 -4.19
N SER A 259 -9.55 12.31 -3.23
CA SER A 259 -8.22 12.93 -3.37
C SER A 259 -7.38 12.24 -4.45
N THR A 260 -7.40 10.91 -4.49
CA THR A 260 -6.67 10.15 -5.51
C THR A 260 -7.28 10.31 -6.91
N ARG A 261 -8.62 10.46 -7.02
CA ARG A 261 -9.28 10.81 -8.28
C ARG A 261 -8.90 12.20 -8.78
N LEU A 262 -8.86 13.17 -7.86
CA LEU A 262 -8.46 14.54 -8.21
C LEU A 262 -7.03 14.58 -8.74
N LEU A 263 -6.10 13.86 -8.11
CA LEU A 263 -4.72 13.76 -8.59
C LEU A 263 -4.64 13.18 -10.02
N LYS A 264 -5.44 12.16 -10.34
CA LYS A 264 -5.53 11.60 -11.69
C LYS A 264 -6.01 12.63 -12.73
N ILE A 265 -6.93 13.51 -12.36
CA ILE A 265 -7.44 14.55 -13.25
C ILE A 265 -6.39 15.65 -13.48
N ILE A 266 -5.72 16.07 -12.41
CA ILE A 266 -4.76 17.18 -12.45
C ILE A 266 -3.46 16.78 -13.15
N ALA A 267 -2.92 15.59 -12.84
CA ALA A 267 -1.60 15.14 -13.30
C ALA A 267 -1.60 13.66 -13.72
N PRO A 268 -2.35 13.29 -14.78
CA PRO A 268 -2.41 11.90 -15.23
C PRO A 268 -1.05 11.36 -15.67
N GLY A 269 -0.23 12.16 -16.33
CA GLY A 269 1.13 11.79 -16.76
C GLY A 269 2.06 11.47 -15.59
N SER A 270 1.89 12.13 -14.43
CA SER A 270 2.65 11.81 -13.23
C SER A 270 2.38 10.40 -12.73
N MET A 271 1.12 9.98 -12.72
CA MET A 271 0.77 8.60 -12.36
C MET A 271 1.36 7.59 -13.32
N GLU A 272 1.30 7.87 -14.64
CA GLU A 272 1.86 6.98 -15.66
C GLU A 272 3.39 6.83 -15.51
N ARG A 273 4.13 7.94 -15.34
CA ARG A 273 5.59 7.89 -15.15
C ARG A 273 5.99 7.07 -13.94
N VAL A 274 5.31 7.25 -12.81
CA VAL A 274 5.57 6.44 -11.61
C VAL A 274 5.24 4.96 -11.85
N ASN A 275 4.13 4.64 -12.51
CA ASN A 275 3.76 3.26 -12.82
C ASN A 275 4.76 2.58 -13.77
N ILE A 276 5.25 3.29 -14.79
CA ILE A 276 6.30 2.81 -15.69
C ILE A 276 7.59 2.51 -14.88
N SER A 277 7.98 3.41 -13.98
CA SER A 277 9.14 3.22 -13.13
C SER A 277 9.00 2.01 -12.19
N ILE A 278 7.82 1.79 -11.63
CA ILE A 278 7.52 0.61 -10.81
C ILE A 278 7.71 -0.69 -11.62
N LEU A 279 7.22 -0.74 -12.86
CA LEU A 279 7.39 -1.92 -13.72
C LEU A 279 8.87 -2.15 -14.07
N LYS A 280 9.62 -1.11 -14.39
CA LYS A 280 11.08 -1.20 -14.62
C LYS A 280 11.83 -1.72 -13.39
N GLN A 281 11.40 -1.33 -12.18
CA GLN A 281 11.96 -1.89 -10.96
C GLN A 281 11.66 -3.40 -10.81
N ILE A 282 10.43 -3.82 -11.11
CA ILE A 282 10.06 -5.23 -11.06
C ILE A 282 10.93 -6.03 -12.03
N GLU A 283 11.10 -5.56 -13.25
CA GLU A 283 11.95 -6.20 -14.26
C GLU A 283 13.41 -6.32 -13.81
N LYS A 284 13.99 -5.20 -13.35
CA LYS A 284 15.35 -5.18 -12.77
C LYS A 284 15.50 -6.18 -11.62
N GLY A 285 14.54 -6.23 -10.72
CA GLY A 285 14.58 -7.14 -9.58
C GLY A 285 14.44 -8.61 -9.99
N ARG A 286 13.66 -8.90 -11.02
CA ARG A 286 13.54 -10.25 -11.60
C ARG A 286 14.90 -10.74 -12.13
N GLU A 287 15.64 -9.88 -12.82
CA GLU A 287 16.98 -10.20 -13.28
C GLU A 287 17.96 -10.42 -12.12
N ILE A 288 17.88 -9.60 -11.05
CA ILE A 288 18.72 -9.74 -9.87
C ILE A 288 18.44 -11.08 -9.17
N ILE A 289 17.19 -11.44 -8.98
CA ILE A 289 16.77 -12.72 -8.37
C ILE A 289 17.27 -13.88 -9.24
N LYS A 290 17.10 -13.81 -10.55
CA LYS A 290 17.58 -14.83 -11.48
C LYS A 290 19.10 -15.04 -11.40
N LYS A 291 19.86 -13.94 -11.37
CA LYS A 291 21.34 -13.98 -11.23
C LYS A 291 21.79 -14.56 -9.90
N ALA A 292 21.02 -14.37 -8.84
CA ALA A 292 21.30 -14.91 -7.50
C ALA A 292 20.96 -16.42 -7.37
N GLY A 293 20.33 -17.03 -8.37
CA GLY A 293 19.90 -18.43 -8.32
C GLY A 293 18.51 -18.65 -7.72
N GLY A 294 17.68 -17.58 -7.63
CA GLY A 294 16.31 -17.65 -7.14
C GLY A 294 16.05 -16.75 -5.92
N LYS A 295 14.78 -16.67 -5.51
CA LYS A 295 14.33 -15.80 -4.40
C LYS A 295 15.01 -16.18 -3.07
N GLU A 296 15.05 -17.47 -2.75
CA GLU A 296 15.64 -17.97 -1.50
C GLU A 296 17.14 -17.67 -1.41
N ALA A 297 17.89 -17.94 -2.51
CA ALA A 297 19.32 -17.67 -2.58
C ALA A 297 19.61 -16.17 -2.41
N TYR A 298 18.85 -15.33 -3.11
CA TYR A 298 18.93 -13.87 -2.97
C TYR A 298 18.67 -13.40 -1.53
N ASP A 299 17.56 -13.85 -0.93
CA ASP A 299 17.14 -13.42 0.40
C ASP A 299 18.16 -13.86 1.47
N LYS A 300 18.61 -15.12 1.40
CA LYS A 300 19.64 -15.66 2.32
C LYS A 300 20.93 -14.85 2.29
N GLU A 301 21.34 -14.39 1.10
CA GLU A 301 22.52 -13.53 0.97
C GLU A 301 22.27 -12.15 1.54
N LYS A 302 21.11 -11.53 1.25
CA LYS A 302 20.78 -10.19 1.70
C LYS A 302 20.60 -10.08 3.21
N ARG A 303 20.05 -11.11 3.85
CA ARG A 303 19.90 -11.15 5.32
C ARG A 303 21.24 -11.17 6.06
N LYS A 304 22.33 -11.58 5.42
CA LYS A 304 23.69 -11.53 6.00
C LYS A 304 24.31 -10.13 5.91
N GLN A 305 23.81 -9.29 5.02
CA GLN A 305 24.34 -7.95 4.80
C GLN A 305 23.75 -6.94 5.80
N LYS A 306 24.50 -5.87 6.05
CA LYS A 306 23.99 -4.74 6.84
C LYS A 306 22.85 -4.08 6.05
N GLY A 307 21.73 -3.85 6.72
CA GLY A 307 20.57 -3.19 6.10
C GLY A 307 20.87 -1.79 5.53
N PRO A 308 19.94 -1.22 4.76
CA PRO A 308 20.12 0.09 4.16
C PRO A 308 20.35 1.16 5.23
N LYS A 309 21.14 2.16 4.90
CA LYS A 309 21.34 3.30 5.81
C LYS A 309 19.99 3.99 6.07
N LYS A 310 19.73 4.30 7.33
CA LYS A 310 18.60 5.14 7.70
C LYS A 310 18.74 6.47 6.96
N PRO A 311 17.70 6.90 6.21
CA PRO A 311 17.76 8.19 5.52
C PRO A 311 17.87 9.32 6.56
N GLU A 312 18.66 10.33 6.25
CA GLU A 312 18.68 11.55 7.06
C GLU A 312 17.32 12.23 6.98
N MET A 313 16.74 12.53 8.14
CA MET A 313 15.47 13.26 8.20
C MET A 313 15.73 14.73 7.88
N LYS A 314 15.65 15.10 6.62
CA LYS A 314 15.51 16.49 6.20
C LYS A 314 14.06 16.93 6.41
N ILE A 315 13.62 16.95 7.65
CA ILE A 315 12.40 17.67 8.00
C ILE A 315 12.76 19.14 7.79
N GLN A 316 12.43 19.67 6.62
CA GLN A 316 12.51 21.11 6.44
C GLN A 316 11.65 21.72 7.55
N LYS A 317 12.19 22.76 8.20
CA LYS A 317 11.54 23.53 9.26
C LYS A 317 10.29 24.27 8.72
N THR A 318 9.30 23.53 8.23
CA THR A 318 7.95 24.03 8.10
C THR A 318 7.40 24.03 9.49
N LYS A 319 7.33 25.23 10.08
CA LYS A 319 6.79 25.61 11.38
C LYS A 319 6.15 24.43 12.13
N LYS A 320 6.91 23.88 13.11
CA LYS A 320 6.49 22.96 14.18
C LYS A 320 5.26 22.10 13.90
N ILE A 321 5.46 20.98 13.21
CA ILE A 321 4.65 19.80 13.48
C ILE A 321 5.35 19.13 14.66
N VAL A 322 4.97 19.46 15.87
CA VAL A 322 5.37 18.74 17.06
C VAL A 322 4.55 17.46 17.06
N PHE A 323 5.19 16.36 16.73
CA PHE A 323 4.68 15.02 16.98
C PHE A 323 4.99 14.70 18.45
N GLU A 324 4.16 15.22 19.37
CA GLU A 324 4.17 14.76 20.75
C GLU A 324 3.54 13.38 20.80
N GLY A 325 4.30 12.41 21.35
CA GLY A 325 3.97 10.99 21.42
C GLY A 325 2.72 10.65 22.25
#